data_8241a4d0f032638a88c101df247dfa4f
#
_entry.id   8241a4d0f032638a88c101df247dfa4f
#
_cell.length_a   1.000
_cell.length_b   1.000
_cell.length_c   1.000
_cell.angle_alpha   90.00
_cell.angle_beta   90.00
_cell.angle_gamma   90.00
#
_symmetry.space_group_name_H-M   'P 1'
#
loop_
_entity.id
_entity.type
_entity.pdbx_description
1 polymer ?
#
loop_
_entity_poly.entity_id
_entity_poly.type
_entity_poly.pdbx_seq_one_letter_code
_entity_poly.pdbx_strand_id
1 'polypeptide(L)'
;MTVLQVQIPIPDSHVLIDKSEYEALKENELTGQYYTMKDLQRLTGKSDTWLYENLLNNPNRLERMKSFTHIPQGRGDKWLFKATGLREYLENEFLEILRR
;
A
#
# COMPACT_ATOMS: atom_id res chain seq x y z
N MET A 1 -3.37 -11.46 38.49
CA MET A 1 -3.59 -11.01 38.14
C MET A 1 -3.70 -10.78 38.13
N THR A 2 -3.71 -11.23 37.92
CA THR A 2 -3.97 -10.94 37.47
C THR A 2 -4.16 -10.83 37.29
N VAL A 3 -4.41 -11.18 37.30
CA VAL A 3 -4.74 -10.99 36.86
C VAL A 3 -4.90 -11.00 36.70
N LEU A 4 -5.10 -11.13 36.67
CA LEU A 4 -5.44 -10.99 36.20
C LEU A 4 -5.46 -11.14 36.11
N GLN A 5 -5.63 -11.38 36.21
CA GLN A 5 -5.93 -11.38 35.78
C GLN A 5 -6.35 -11.50 35.62
N VAL A 6 -6.53 -11.36 35.75
CA VAL A 6 -7.09 -11.31 35.12
C VAL A 6 -7.26 -11.46 34.65
N GLN A 7 -7.12 -11.53 34.93
CA GLN A 7 -7.38 -11.69 33.94
C GLN A 7 -8.01 -11.63 32.97
N ILE A 8 -7.62 -10.82 32.51
CA ILE A 8 -8.46 -10.88 31.32
C ILE A 8 -7.84 -11.90 30.41
N PRO A 9 -8.56 -12.95 30.06
CA PRO A 9 -8.00 -13.90 29.11
C PRO A 9 -7.90 -13.21 27.75
N ILE A 10 -6.70 -13.02 27.28
CA ILE A 10 -6.49 -12.50 25.93
C ILE A 10 -6.58 -13.69 25.00
N PRO A 11 -7.55 -13.71 24.08
CA PRO A 11 -7.63 -14.79 23.11
C PRO A 11 -6.32 -14.92 22.34
N ASP A 12 -5.97 -16.11 21.96
CA ASP A 12 -4.73 -16.33 21.22
C ASP A 12 -4.64 -15.50 19.94
N SER A 13 -5.79 -15.13 19.39
CA SER A 13 -5.85 -14.30 18.20
C SER A 13 -5.55 -12.84 18.49
N HIS A 14 -5.45 -12.46 19.76
CA HIS A 14 -5.19 -11.08 20.13
C HIS A 14 -3.82 -10.97 20.77
N VAL A 15 -3.01 -10.12 20.23
CA VAL A 15 -1.69 -9.82 20.75
C VAL A 15 -1.66 -8.35 21.10
N LEU A 16 -1.23 -8.06 22.33
CA LEU A 16 -1.10 -6.67 22.74
C LEU A 16 0.27 -6.17 22.30
N ILE A 17 0.28 -5.48 21.19
CA ILE A 17 1.49 -4.82 20.67
C ILE A 17 1.15 -3.35 20.51
N ASP A 18 2.14 -2.49 20.63
CA ASP A 18 1.88 -1.09 20.40
C ASP A 18 1.78 -0.82 18.89
N LYS A 19 1.32 0.38 18.56
CA LYS A 19 1.04 0.74 17.18
C LYS A 19 2.28 0.69 16.30
N SER A 20 3.43 1.12 16.83
CA SER A 20 4.64 1.13 16.03
C SER A 20 5.14 -0.27 15.71
N GLU A 21 4.99 -1.20 16.64
CA GLU A 21 5.34 -2.60 16.39
C GLU A 21 4.42 -3.20 15.33
N TYR A 22 3.13 -2.91 15.42
CA TYR A 22 2.17 -3.39 14.44
C TYR A 22 2.47 -2.88 13.05
N GLU A 23 2.81 -1.60 12.92
CA GLU A 23 3.15 -1.02 11.63
C GLU A 23 4.42 -1.61 11.06
N ALA A 24 5.42 -1.88 11.91
CA ALA A 24 6.64 -2.51 11.47
C ALA A 24 6.39 -3.92 10.95
N LEU A 25 5.51 -4.67 11.61
CA LEU A 25 5.15 -6.00 11.16
C LEU A 25 4.45 -5.95 9.80
N LYS A 26 3.57 -4.98 9.61
CA LYS A 26 2.89 -4.82 8.33
C LYS A 26 3.86 -4.48 7.21
N GLU A 27 4.81 -3.61 7.47
CA GLU A 27 5.83 -3.30 6.48
C GLU A 27 6.63 -4.54 6.11
N ASN A 28 7.01 -5.34 7.10
CA ASN A 28 7.76 -6.56 6.84
C ASN A 28 6.96 -7.53 5.98
N GLU A 29 5.66 -7.60 6.18
CA GLU A 29 4.80 -8.46 5.35
C GLU A 29 4.80 -8.02 3.90
N LEU A 30 4.92 -6.74 3.65
CA LEU A 30 4.90 -6.21 2.28
C LEU A 30 6.27 -6.20 1.62
N THR A 31 7.33 -6.34 2.41
CA THR A 31 8.69 -6.30 1.88
C THR A 31 8.90 -7.39 0.84
N GLY A 32 9.40 -7.00 -0.32
CA GLY A 32 9.67 -7.96 -1.40
C GLY A 32 8.46 -8.28 -2.26
N GLN A 33 7.30 -7.70 -1.97
CA GLN A 33 6.11 -7.91 -2.76
C GLN A 33 5.90 -6.78 -3.76
N TYR A 34 5.25 -7.11 -4.87
CA TYR A 34 4.92 -6.14 -5.91
C TYR A 34 3.46 -6.26 -6.26
N TYR A 35 2.84 -5.11 -6.54
CA TYR A 35 1.46 -5.04 -6.99
C TYR A 35 1.41 -4.84 -8.50
N THR A 36 0.41 -5.42 -9.13
CA THR A 36 0.14 -5.24 -10.56
C THR A 36 -0.85 -4.10 -10.75
N MET A 37 -1.15 -3.77 -12.02
CA MET A 37 -2.19 -2.79 -12.30
C MET A 37 -3.55 -3.23 -11.76
N LYS A 38 -3.86 -4.52 -11.83
CA LYS A 38 -5.11 -5.04 -11.27
C LYS A 38 -5.17 -4.84 -9.77
N ASP A 39 -4.04 -5.06 -9.09
CA ASP A 39 -3.97 -4.82 -7.66
C ASP A 39 -4.20 -3.34 -7.35
N LEU A 40 -3.62 -2.45 -8.15
CA LEU A 40 -3.81 -1.01 -7.94
C LEU A 40 -5.28 -0.64 -8.12
N GLN A 41 -5.96 -1.21 -9.11
CA GLN A 41 -7.39 -0.99 -9.29
C GLN A 41 -8.18 -1.45 -8.06
N ARG A 42 -7.83 -2.61 -7.53
CA ARG A 42 -8.50 -3.15 -6.35
C ARG A 42 -8.26 -2.29 -5.12
N LEU A 43 -7.04 -1.85 -4.93
CA LEU A 43 -6.68 -1.05 -3.76
C LEU A 43 -7.32 0.34 -3.78
N THR A 44 -7.49 0.91 -4.97
CA THR A 44 -8.00 2.27 -5.12
C THR A 44 -9.49 2.32 -5.43
N GLY A 45 -10.05 1.23 -5.94
CA GLY A 45 -11.43 1.22 -6.40
C GLY A 45 -11.66 1.98 -7.68
N LYS A 46 -10.60 2.28 -8.43
CA LYS A 46 -10.68 3.05 -9.68
C LYS A 46 -10.36 2.17 -10.87
N SER A 47 -10.87 2.56 -12.06
CA SER A 47 -10.58 1.85 -13.29
C SER A 47 -9.16 2.13 -13.76
N ASP A 48 -8.65 1.27 -14.66
CA ASP A 48 -7.34 1.48 -15.24
C ASP A 48 -7.28 2.80 -16.01
N THR A 49 -8.35 3.15 -16.71
CA THR A 49 -8.41 4.42 -17.46
C THR A 49 -8.24 5.61 -16.49
N TRP A 50 -8.98 5.59 -15.40
CA TRP A 50 -8.86 6.66 -14.41
C TRP A 50 -7.45 6.75 -13.84
N LEU A 51 -6.86 5.60 -13.55
CA LEU A 51 -5.52 5.55 -12.98
C LEU A 51 -4.48 6.07 -13.97
N TYR A 52 -4.60 5.71 -15.25
CA TYR A 52 -3.71 6.26 -16.27
C TYR A 52 -3.83 7.77 -16.35
N GLU A 53 -5.05 8.27 -16.42
CA GLU A 53 -5.27 9.69 -16.63
C GLU A 53 -4.86 10.52 -15.42
N ASN A 54 -5.07 10.00 -14.23
CA ASN A 54 -4.88 10.78 -13.00
C ASN A 54 -3.58 10.51 -12.26
N LEU A 55 -2.94 9.38 -12.52
CA LEU A 55 -1.68 9.05 -11.87
C LEU A 55 -0.55 8.88 -12.86
N LEU A 56 -0.70 7.93 -13.77
CA LEU A 56 0.42 7.46 -14.57
C LEU A 56 0.79 8.41 -15.72
N ASN A 57 -0.18 9.14 -16.24
CA ASN A 57 0.07 10.14 -17.27
C ASN A 57 0.27 11.55 -16.72
N ASN A 58 0.24 11.70 -15.41
CA ASN A 58 0.53 12.99 -14.79
C ASN A 58 2.01 13.01 -14.41
N PRO A 59 2.83 13.83 -15.08
CA PRO A 59 4.28 13.81 -14.86
C PRO A 59 4.68 14.05 -13.40
N ASN A 60 3.99 14.97 -12.73
CA ASN A 60 4.32 15.29 -11.35
C ASN A 60 4.04 14.13 -10.42
N ARG A 61 2.89 13.48 -10.62
CA ARG A 61 2.51 12.35 -9.78
C ARG A 61 3.35 11.13 -10.08
N LEU A 62 3.63 10.88 -11.35
CA LEU A 62 4.48 9.76 -11.73
C LEU A 62 5.90 9.94 -11.16
N GLU A 63 6.40 11.16 -11.17
CA GLU A 63 7.72 11.44 -10.60
C GLU A 63 7.76 11.07 -9.11
N ARG A 64 6.70 11.36 -8.38
CA ARG A 64 6.61 11.02 -6.96
C ARG A 64 6.53 9.51 -6.74
N MET A 65 5.99 8.77 -7.71
CA MET A 65 5.86 7.32 -7.62
C MET A 65 7.06 6.56 -8.18
N LYS A 66 7.95 7.27 -8.84
CA LYS A 66 9.02 6.65 -9.62
C LYS A 66 9.92 5.73 -8.81
N SER A 67 10.18 6.06 -7.56
CA SER A 67 11.10 5.29 -6.72
C SER A 67 10.60 3.87 -6.42
N PHE A 68 9.29 3.65 -6.53
CA PHE A 68 8.72 2.33 -6.24
C PHE A 68 7.92 1.77 -7.41
N THR A 69 8.00 2.37 -8.58
CA THR A 69 7.21 1.97 -9.74
C THR A 69 8.11 1.50 -10.86
N HIS A 70 7.79 0.33 -11.40
CA HIS A 70 8.43 -0.16 -12.62
C HIS A 70 7.57 0.23 -13.81
N ILE A 71 8.11 1.07 -14.67
CA ILE A 71 7.43 1.53 -15.88
C ILE A 71 7.73 0.55 -17.00
N PRO A 72 6.69 0.09 -17.74
CA PRO A 72 6.94 -0.85 -18.84
C PRO A 72 7.95 -0.33 -19.84
N GLN A 73 8.91 -1.17 -20.20
CA GLN A 73 9.99 -0.79 -21.10
C GLN A 73 9.81 -1.31 -22.52
N GLY A 74 8.78 -2.13 -22.75
CA GLY A 74 8.56 -2.67 -24.07
C GLY A 74 7.43 -3.68 -24.09
N ARG A 75 7.32 -4.38 -25.24
CA ARG A 75 6.26 -5.35 -25.42
C ARG A 75 6.37 -6.47 -24.39
N GLY A 76 5.27 -6.82 -23.79
CA GLY A 76 5.21 -7.87 -22.78
C GLY A 76 5.57 -7.44 -21.38
N ASP A 77 6.08 -6.23 -21.22
CA ASP A 77 6.36 -5.70 -19.91
C ASP A 77 5.10 -5.09 -19.32
N LYS A 78 5.03 -5.02 -18.01
CA LYS A 78 3.83 -4.54 -17.33
C LYS A 78 4.22 -3.59 -16.20
N TRP A 79 3.25 -2.77 -15.80
CA TRP A 79 3.42 -1.93 -14.63
C TRP A 79 3.51 -2.79 -13.39
N LEU A 80 4.51 -2.51 -12.57
CA LEU A 80 4.66 -3.15 -11.27
C LEU A 80 4.98 -2.08 -10.23
N PHE A 81 4.42 -2.25 -9.05
CA PHE A 81 4.57 -1.27 -7.98
C PHE A 81 5.10 -1.99 -6.75
N LYS A 82 6.19 -1.49 -6.21
CA LYS A 82 6.74 -2.05 -4.98
C LYS A 82 5.73 -1.83 -3.86
N ALA A 83 5.35 -2.92 -3.20
CA ALA A 83 4.20 -2.87 -2.28
C ALA A 83 4.37 -1.87 -1.15
N THR A 84 5.53 -1.83 -0.53
CA THR A 84 5.75 -0.91 0.59
C THR A 84 5.60 0.54 0.17
N GLY A 85 6.22 0.92 -0.96
CA GLY A 85 6.15 2.28 -1.45
C GLY A 85 4.76 2.68 -1.92
N LEU A 86 4.09 1.77 -2.63
CA LEU A 86 2.74 2.04 -3.12
C LEU A 86 1.77 2.24 -1.97
N ARG A 87 1.82 1.36 -0.97
CA ARG A 87 0.92 1.49 0.18
C ARG A 87 1.12 2.81 0.90
N GLU A 88 2.35 3.21 1.06
CA GLU A 88 2.66 4.49 1.71
C GLU A 88 2.13 5.66 0.89
N TYR A 89 2.30 5.61 -0.42
CA TYR A 89 1.80 6.67 -1.30
C TYR A 89 0.27 6.77 -1.24
N LEU A 90 -0.41 5.64 -1.29
CA LEU A 90 -1.86 5.63 -1.21
C LEU A 90 -2.36 6.14 0.14
N GLU A 91 -1.65 5.82 1.21
CA GLU A 91 -2.03 6.27 2.54
C GLU A 91 -1.84 7.77 2.72
N ASN A 92 -0.77 8.32 2.19
CA ASN A 92 -0.38 9.70 2.48
C ASN A 92 -0.79 10.71 1.43
N GLU A 93 -0.95 10.31 0.17
CA GLU A 93 -1.14 11.26 -0.91
C GLU A 93 -2.37 11.03 -1.76
N PHE A 94 -2.88 9.80 -1.83
CA PHE A 94 -3.94 9.48 -2.77
C PHE A 94 -5.25 10.21 -2.47
N LEU A 95 -5.56 10.40 -1.20
CA LEU A 95 -6.78 11.09 -0.82
C LEU A 95 -6.83 12.51 -1.36
N GLU A 96 -5.70 13.19 -1.38
CA GLU A 96 -5.63 14.53 -1.96
C GLU A 96 -5.95 14.53 -3.45
N ILE A 97 -5.53 13.49 -4.15
CA ILE A 97 -5.84 13.35 -5.57
C ILE A 97 -7.33 13.17 -5.79
N LEU A 98 -7.98 12.39 -4.93
CA LEU A 98 -9.43 12.16 -5.03
C LEU A 98 -10.25 13.41 -4.76
N ARG A 99 -9.72 14.34 -4.00
CA ARG A 99 -10.42 15.57 -3.63
C ARG A 99 -10.35 16.66 -4.69
N ARG A 100 -9.62 16.44 -5.76
CA ARG A 100 -9.42 17.44 -6.82
C ARG A 100 -10.37 17.28 -8.01
#